data_ec80438493e2afd027302a0154348606
#
_entry.id   ec80438493e2afd027302a0154348606
#
_cell.length_a   1.000
_cell.length_b   1.000
_cell.length_c   1.000
_cell.angle_alpha   90.00
_cell.angle_beta   90.00
_cell.angle_gamma   90.00
#
_symmetry.space_group_name_H-M   'P 1'
#
loop_
_entity.id
_entity.type
_entity.pdbx_description
1 polymer ?
#
loop_
_entity_poly.entity_id
_entity_poly.type
_entity_poly.pdbx_seq_one_letter_code
_entity_poly.pdbx_strand_id
1 'polypeptide(L)'
;MRFTAEAVQVTLDSLCAFLQIKGGVFMSNEVIQETTPLVECSAFHRGMSVLEASLRNTEDSEAIINGLLKGAAEFYGASRASVVEADWELGIGVITYEWCKDGVPAQRDMLQCLPMEKFPRWRKSLRANKPVVISDLQRLEKIYPDEAAFFQAYGVTTLLAAPFSKRINQGFIAVDDPTRYTDDPVFLFIASYAVVLELNEIKQQQSILAATKASKYNPEDIHINFFGGMEIIGSKGTLTGEDIKADQCYLLLAYLILNHKKNFSVDTLAEIICPYDELDSPYKVVNNIVYRLRRTLSVIGLDKLVIGKNGTFQINSNFNIHTDFDRFEDACIQLKTEENPDMRHSLYHSAVDMYKGQLLPRCEHELWLMQLSMYYQSLYLQITKGYVRLKMECKDYILAQKTAIDALRFDPKDSELNMYAILAMGFQGNLSMAQTYYTAAKPYLALEHAEVIKKYLHIK
;
A
#
# COMPACT_ATOMS: atom_id res chain seq x y z
N MET A 1 -4.98 -25.46 -4.55
CA MET A 1 -4.17 -26.68 -4.40
C MET A 1 -3.01 -26.29 -3.51
N ARG A 2 -3.05 -26.69 -2.25
CA ARG A 2 -1.93 -26.50 -1.34
C ARG A 2 -0.80 -27.40 -1.80
N PHE A 3 0.31 -26.84 -2.21
CA PHE A 3 1.57 -27.57 -2.28
C PHE A 3 2.04 -27.71 -0.83
N THR A 4 1.87 -28.90 -0.28
CA THR A 4 2.33 -29.22 1.07
C THR A 4 3.86 -29.16 1.11
N ALA A 5 4.43 -28.92 2.29
CA ALA A 5 5.88 -28.99 2.54
C ALA A 5 6.53 -30.27 1.99
N GLU A 6 5.74 -31.34 1.87
CA GLU A 6 6.14 -32.60 1.22
C GLU A 6 6.44 -32.46 -0.29
N ALA A 7 5.71 -31.61 -1.03
CA ALA A 7 5.96 -31.42 -2.46
C ALA A 7 7.27 -30.64 -2.71
N VAL A 8 7.61 -29.71 -1.82
CA VAL A 8 8.90 -29.00 -1.83
C VAL A 8 10.04 -29.95 -1.44
N GLN A 9 9.82 -30.80 -0.45
CA GLN A 9 10.79 -31.80 0.00
C GLN A 9 11.08 -32.82 -1.13
N VAL A 10 10.08 -33.35 -1.80
CA VAL A 10 10.25 -34.28 -2.94
C VAL A 10 11.02 -33.62 -4.09
N THR A 11 10.82 -32.30 -4.33
CA THR A 11 11.54 -31.57 -5.36
C THR A 11 12.99 -31.31 -4.95
N LEU A 12 13.25 -31.01 -3.69
CA LEU A 12 14.58 -30.83 -3.13
C LEU A 12 15.36 -32.15 -3.08
N ASP A 13 14.73 -33.23 -2.66
CA ASP A 13 15.35 -34.56 -2.64
C ASP A 13 15.67 -35.06 -4.06
N SER A 14 14.79 -34.77 -5.01
CA SER A 14 15.02 -35.07 -6.45
C SER A 14 16.15 -34.23 -7.04
N LEU A 15 16.29 -32.95 -6.62
CA LEU A 15 17.38 -32.09 -7.06
C LEU A 15 18.71 -32.53 -6.44
N CYS A 16 18.72 -32.92 -5.18
CA CYS A 16 19.91 -33.48 -4.50
C CYS A 16 20.35 -34.81 -5.16
N ALA A 17 19.40 -35.68 -5.49
CA ALA A 17 19.67 -36.92 -6.20
C ALA A 17 20.22 -36.67 -7.62
N PHE A 18 19.69 -35.67 -8.34
CA PHE A 18 20.15 -35.29 -9.66
C PHE A 18 21.57 -34.70 -9.66
N LEU A 19 21.92 -33.94 -8.62
CA LEU A 19 23.26 -33.39 -8.41
C LEU A 19 24.28 -34.49 -8.01
N GLN A 20 23.84 -35.50 -7.25
CA GLN A 20 24.67 -36.68 -6.91
C GLN A 20 24.95 -37.56 -8.15
N ILE A 21 23.99 -37.68 -9.07
CA ILE A 21 24.17 -38.49 -10.31
C ILE A 21 25.11 -37.80 -11.32
N LYS A 22 25.23 -36.47 -11.31
CA LYS A 22 26.20 -35.77 -12.17
C LYS A 22 27.65 -35.83 -11.66
N GLY A 23 27.86 -36.21 -10.36
CA GLY A 23 29.18 -36.42 -9.79
C GLY A 23 29.78 -37.81 -9.98
N GLY A 24 29.07 -38.71 -10.59
CA GLY A 24 29.56 -40.07 -10.76
C GLY A 24 29.26 -40.67 -12.12
N VAL A 25 30.14 -40.47 -13.07
CA VAL A 25 30.62 -41.46 -14.07
C VAL A 25 31.58 -40.76 -15.05
N PHE A 26 32.85 -40.85 -14.79
CA PHE A 26 33.84 -41.08 -15.84
C PHE A 26 35.03 -41.81 -15.22
N MET A 27 35.13 -43.10 -15.53
CA MET A 27 36.29 -43.91 -15.23
C MET A 27 37.36 -43.65 -16.26
N SER A 28 38.49 -43.10 -15.86
CA SER A 28 39.82 -43.41 -16.41
C SER A 28 40.87 -43.07 -15.38
N ASN A 29 41.77 -44.05 -15.16
CA ASN A 29 42.86 -44.04 -14.20
C ASN A 29 43.76 -42.84 -14.34
N GLU A 30 43.75 -41.95 -13.37
CA GLU A 30 44.90 -41.17 -12.92
C GLU A 30 44.65 -40.69 -11.51
N VAL A 31 45.64 -40.94 -10.64
CA VAL A 31 45.63 -40.59 -9.21
C VAL A 31 45.69 -39.06 -9.11
N ILE A 32 44.56 -38.41 -8.85
CA ILE A 32 44.50 -37.00 -8.48
C ILE A 32 44.17 -36.94 -6.99
N GLN A 33 45.03 -36.29 -6.23
CA GLN A 33 44.80 -35.97 -4.82
C GLN A 33 43.57 -35.04 -4.70
N GLU A 34 42.43 -35.61 -4.34
CA GLU A 34 41.20 -34.87 -4.06
C GLU A 34 41.13 -34.47 -2.59
N THR A 35 41.39 -33.20 -2.28
CA THR A 35 41.11 -32.61 -0.96
C THR A 35 40.08 -31.47 -1.00
N THR A 36 39.44 -31.20 -2.10
CA THR A 36 38.52 -30.06 -2.25
C THR A 36 37.01 -30.33 -2.21
N PRO A 37 36.44 -31.52 -2.43
CA PRO A 37 34.97 -31.69 -2.53
C PRO A 37 34.20 -31.70 -1.20
N LEU A 38 34.82 -32.11 -0.10
CA LEU A 38 34.11 -32.33 1.20
C LEU A 38 33.75 -31.03 1.93
N VAL A 39 34.53 -29.96 1.75
CA VAL A 39 34.32 -28.68 2.42
C VAL A 39 33.20 -27.89 1.69
N GLU A 40 33.16 -27.95 0.37
CA GLU A 40 32.11 -27.29 -0.45
C GLU A 40 30.75 -27.95 -0.26
N CYS A 41 30.69 -29.30 -0.20
CA CYS A 41 29.47 -30.02 0.15
C CYS A 41 28.94 -29.62 1.55
N SER A 42 29.81 -29.44 2.53
CA SER A 42 29.39 -29.08 3.90
C SER A 42 28.84 -27.65 4.00
N ALA A 43 29.36 -26.71 3.19
CA ALA A 43 28.88 -25.32 3.15
C ALA A 43 27.51 -25.24 2.45
N PHE A 44 27.34 -25.94 1.33
CA PHE A 44 26.06 -26.04 0.64
C PHE A 44 24.99 -26.69 1.51
N HIS A 45 25.29 -27.78 2.22
CA HIS A 45 24.37 -28.41 3.18
C HIS A 45 23.98 -27.46 4.32
N ARG A 46 24.89 -26.65 4.85
CA ARG A 46 24.57 -25.62 5.85
C ARG A 46 23.65 -24.54 5.29
N GLY A 47 23.93 -24.05 4.07
CA GLY A 47 23.06 -23.10 3.39
C GLY A 47 21.65 -23.66 3.19
N MET A 48 21.55 -24.91 2.73
CA MET A 48 20.26 -25.60 2.58
C MET A 48 19.52 -25.80 3.89
N SER A 49 20.22 -26.09 4.99
CA SER A 49 19.60 -26.20 6.33
C SER A 49 19.05 -24.86 6.84
N VAL A 50 19.73 -23.75 6.54
CA VAL A 50 19.23 -22.41 6.88
C VAL A 50 17.97 -22.09 6.07
N LEU A 51 17.99 -22.41 4.78
CA LEU A 51 16.85 -22.23 3.87
C LEU A 51 15.66 -23.07 4.33
N GLU A 52 15.87 -24.34 4.65
CA GLU A 52 14.86 -25.24 5.18
C GLU A 52 14.28 -24.75 6.52
N ALA A 53 15.12 -24.28 7.43
CA ALA A 53 14.68 -23.71 8.69
C ALA A 53 13.81 -22.47 8.51
N SER A 54 14.14 -21.59 7.55
CA SER A 54 13.35 -20.40 7.22
C SER A 54 11.97 -20.78 6.66
N LEU A 55 11.87 -21.86 5.88
CA LEU A 55 10.61 -22.31 5.29
C LEU A 55 9.71 -23.08 6.27
N ARG A 56 10.28 -23.72 7.30
CA ARG A 56 9.51 -24.55 8.25
C ARG A 56 9.01 -23.82 9.49
N ASN A 57 9.67 -22.73 9.89
CA ASN A 57 9.47 -22.12 11.21
C ASN A 57 8.38 -21.02 11.22
N THR A 58 7.83 -20.64 10.09
CA THR A 58 6.80 -19.60 9.99
C THR A 58 5.93 -19.82 8.75
N GLU A 59 4.66 -19.44 8.87
CA GLU A 59 3.71 -19.37 7.74
C GLU A 59 3.63 -17.94 7.16
N ASP A 60 4.37 -16.98 7.73
CA ASP A 60 4.43 -15.60 7.27
C ASP A 60 5.42 -15.47 6.11
N SER A 61 4.90 -15.26 4.92
CA SER A 61 5.68 -15.12 3.69
C SER A 61 6.71 -13.97 3.74
N GLU A 62 6.41 -12.85 4.40
CA GLU A 62 7.38 -11.74 4.57
C GLU A 62 8.55 -12.18 5.47
N ALA A 63 8.27 -12.88 6.56
CA ALA A 63 9.30 -13.43 7.45
C ALA A 63 10.14 -14.49 6.74
N ILE A 64 9.55 -15.34 5.91
CA ILE A 64 10.26 -16.32 5.07
C ILE A 64 11.23 -15.60 4.12
N ILE A 65 10.76 -14.61 3.36
CA ILE A 65 11.63 -13.86 2.43
C ILE A 65 12.81 -13.22 3.15
N ASN A 66 12.58 -12.57 4.30
CA ASN A 66 13.65 -11.97 5.10
C ASN A 66 14.63 -13.02 5.63
N GLY A 67 14.15 -14.18 6.04
CA GLY A 67 14.98 -15.31 6.45
C GLY A 67 15.85 -15.86 5.31
N LEU A 68 15.28 -15.96 4.10
CA LEU A 68 15.99 -16.37 2.90
C LEU A 68 17.10 -15.38 2.50
N LEU A 69 16.83 -14.08 2.59
CA LEU A 69 17.81 -13.03 2.31
C LEU A 69 18.96 -13.06 3.33
N LYS A 70 18.64 -13.18 4.61
CA LYS A 70 19.63 -13.37 5.68
C LYS A 70 20.49 -14.59 5.41
N GLY A 71 19.88 -15.73 5.13
CA GLY A 71 20.58 -16.99 4.84
C GLY A 71 21.49 -16.88 3.62
N ALA A 72 21.03 -16.20 2.55
CA ALA A 72 21.85 -15.94 1.37
C ALA A 72 23.06 -15.06 1.69
N ALA A 73 22.85 -13.95 2.42
CA ALA A 73 23.94 -13.07 2.82
C ALA A 73 24.97 -13.80 3.70
N GLU A 74 24.53 -14.59 4.67
CA GLU A 74 25.41 -15.40 5.53
C GLU A 74 26.17 -16.47 4.75
N PHE A 75 25.52 -17.14 3.78
CA PHE A 75 26.15 -18.14 2.92
C PHE A 75 27.28 -17.54 2.09
N TYR A 76 27.01 -16.42 1.42
CA TYR A 76 27.99 -15.76 0.55
C TYR A 76 28.97 -14.86 1.33
N GLY A 77 28.76 -14.64 2.62
CA GLY A 77 29.52 -13.68 3.41
C GLY A 77 29.37 -12.26 2.88
N ALA A 78 28.18 -11.94 2.40
CA ALA A 78 27.84 -10.68 1.75
C ALA A 78 27.49 -9.57 2.77
N SER A 79 27.60 -8.33 2.35
CA SER A 79 27.23 -7.16 3.14
C SER A 79 25.72 -6.91 3.15
N ARG A 80 25.05 -7.27 2.05
CA ARG A 80 23.60 -7.08 1.83
C ARG A 80 23.04 -8.20 0.97
N ALA A 81 21.76 -8.50 1.14
CA ALA A 81 20.97 -9.30 0.21
C ALA A 81 19.65 -8.60 -0.10
N SER A 82 19.20 -8.63 -1.34
CA SER A 82 18.00 -7.93 -1.78
C SER A 82 17.18 -8.71 -2.79
N VAL A 83 15.85 -8.44 -2.81
CA VAL A 83 14.95 -8.82 -3.89
C VAL A 83 14.66 -7.58 -4.71
N VAL A 84 15.03 -7.62 -5.98
CA VAL A 84 14.76 -6.57 -6.98
C VAL A 84 13.68 -7.08 -7.92
N GLU A 85 12.48 -6.52 -7.86
CA GLU A 85 11.44 -6.80 -8.85
C GLU A 85 11.57 -5.82 -10.01
N ALA A 86 11.44 -6.32 -11.25
CA ALA A 86 11.64 -5.52 -12.46
C ALA A 86 10.36 -5.50 -13.31
N ASP A 87 9.95 -4.30 -13.70
CA ASP A 87 8.97 -4.07 -14.76
C ASP A 87 9.67 -3.52 -16.00
N TRP A 88 9.74 -4.37 -17.02
CA TRP A 88 10.43 -4.05 -18.26
C TRP A 88 9.58 -3.20 -19.22
N GLU A 89 8.28 -3.11 -19.03
CA GLU A 89 7.39 -2.25 -19.83
C GLU A 89 7.53 -0.81 -19.38
N LEU A 90 7.61 -0.60 -18.07
CA LEU A 90 7.85 0.72 -17.47
C LEU A 90 9.34 1.06 -17.36
N GLY A 91 10.23 0.11 -17.59
CA GLY A 91 11.67 0.32 -17.50
C GLY A 91 12.18 0.54 -16.08
N ILE A 92 11.49 0.00 -15.07
CA ILE A 92 11.76 0.26 -13.65
C ILE A 92 12.08 -1.03 -12.90
N GLY A 93 13.08 -0.98 -12.01
CA GLY A 93 13.34 -1.98 -10.98
C GLY A 93 13.11 -1.39 -9.59
N VAL A 94 12.63 -2.22 -8.65
CA VAL A 94 12.33 -1.80 -7.26
C VAL A 94 12.92 -2.83 -6.29
N ILE A 95 13.67 -2.38 -5.29
CA ILE A 95 14.07 -3.22 -4.17
C ILE A 95 12.86 -3.39 -3.26
N THR A 96 12.26 -4.59 -3.25
CA THR A 96 11.05 -4.88 -2.46
C THR A 96 11.38 -5.42 -1.08
N TYR A 97 12.43 -6.22 -0.97
CA TYR A 97 12.94 -6.77 0.29
C TYR A 97 14.45 -6.59 0.35
N GLU A 98 14.95 -6.31 1.55
CA GLU A 98 16.37 -6.10 1.78
C GLU A 98 16.76 -6.58 3.18
N TRP A 99 17.86 -7.28 3.26
CA TRP A 99 18.55 -7.58 4.50
C TRP A 99 19.97 -6.98 4.47
N CYS A 100 20.37 -6.30 5.53
CA CYS A 100 21.68 -5.67 5.67
C CYS A 100 22.40 -6.23 6.90
N LYS A 101 23.72 -6.42 6.77
CA LYS A 101 24.58 -6.71 7.90
C LYS A 101 24.66 -5.49 8.83
N ASP A 102 24.88 -5.73 10.13
CA ASP A 102 25.04 -4.66 11.10
C ASP A 102 26.08 -3.62 10.66
N GLY A 103 25.70 -2.35 10.69
CA GLY A 103 26.54 -1.23 10.25
C GLY A 103 26.51 -0.94 8.74
N VAL A 104 25.81 -1.75 7.93
CA VAL A 104 25.62 -1.50 6.50
C VAL A 104 24.31 -0.72 6.30
N PRO A 105 24.32 0.46 5.66
CA PRO A 105 23.11 1.24 5.44
C PRO A 105 22.16 0.55 4.48
N ALA A 106 20.86 0.58 4.79
CA ALA A 106 19.82 0.10 3.91
C ALA A 106 19.70 1.01 2.68
N GLN A 107 19.46 0.40 1.51
CA GLN A 107 19.29 1.11 0.24
C GLN A 107 17.85 1.03 -0.28
N ARG A 108 17.02 0.17 0.30
CA ARG A 108 15.66 -0.09 -0.14
C ARG A 108 14.85 1.20 -0.31
N ASP A 109 14.93 2.12 0.64
CA ASP A 109 14.15 3.35 0.59
C ASP A 109 14.72 4.39 -0.38
N MET A 110 16.03 4.35 -0.64
CA MET A 110 16.70 5.23 -1.60
C MET A 110 16.59 4.71 -3.05
N LEU A 111 16.58 3.39 -3.25
CA LEU A 111 16.59 2.74 -4.57
C LEU A 111 15.21 2.20 -4.96
N GLN A 112 14.19 3.01 -4.79
CA GLN A 112 12.82 2.65 -5.16
C GLN A 112 12.54 2.72 -6.67
N CYS A 113 13.48 3.24 -7.46
CA CYS A 113 13.36 3.37 -8.91
C CYS A 113 14.70 3.16 -9.60
N LEU A 114 15.04 1.89 -9.82
CA LEU A 114 16.19 1.54 -10.63
C LEU A 114 15.84 1.76 -12.11
N PRO A 115 16.50 2.68 -12.82
CA PRO A 115 16.24 2.86 -14.26
C PRO A 115 16.81 1.68 -15.03
N MET A 116 15.96 0.73 -15.40
CA MET A 116 16.37 -0.52 -16.04
C MET A 116 17.01 -0.31 -17.42
N GLU A 117 16.89 0.85 -18.01
CA GLU A 117 17.62 1.27 -19.21
C GLU A 117 19.14 1.30 -19.00
N LYS A 118 19.60 1.60 -17.77
CA LYS A 118 21.01 1.58 -17.40
C LYS A 118 21.57 0.15 -17.20
N PHE A 119 20.69 -0.85 -17.16
CA PHE A 119 21.03 -2.24 -16.89
C PHE A 119 20.64 -3.19 -18.05
N PRO A 120 21.09 -2.96 -19.29
CA PRO A 120 20.64 -3.71 -20.46
C PRO A 120 20.98 -5.20 -20.38
N ARG A 121 22.08 -5.57 -19.74
CA ARG A 121 22.48 -6.97 -19.58
C ARG A 121 21.58 -7.74 -18.60
N TRP A 122 20.95 -7.07 -17.64
CA TRP A 122 20.03 -7.69 -16.69
C TRP A 122 18.76 -8.20 -17.39
N ARG A 123 18.23 -7.42 -18.33
CA ARG A 123 17.11 -7.87 -19.16
C ARG A 123 17.45 -9.11 -19.99
N LYS A 124 18.65 -9.15 -20.54
CA LYS A 124 19.16 -10.31 -21.30
C LYS A 124 19.36 -11.51 -20.37
N SER A 125 19.90 -11.28 -19.18
CA SER A 125 20.13 -12.27 -18.15
C SER A 125 18.82 -12.92 -17.70
N LEU A 126 17.79 -12.13 -17.40
CA LEU A 126 16.47 -12.61 -17.02
C LEU A 126 15.86 -13.53 -18.09
N ARG A 127 15.86 -13.07 -19.36
CA ARG A 127 15.33 -13.85 -20.48
C ARG A 127 16.06 -15.18 -20.71
N ALA A 128 17.36 -15.19 -20.47
CA ALA A 128 18.21 -16.36 -20.65
C ALA A 128 18.28 -17.24 -19.38
N ASN A 129 17.64 -16.84 -18.28
CA ASN A 129 17.76 -17.45 -16.94
C ASN A 129 19.24 -17.66 -16.55
N LYS A 130 20.05 -16.60 -16.72
CA LYS A 130 21.49 -16.62 -16.41
C LYS A 130 21.77 -15.66 -15.25
N PRO A 131 22.79 -15.91 -14.42
CA PRO A 131 23.15 -15.01 -13.35
C PRO A 131 23.76 -13.71 -13.88
N VAL A 132 23.70 -12.66 -13.08
CA VAL A 132 24.51 -11.46 -13.26
C VAL A 132 25.64 -11.50 -12.25
N VAL A 133 26.87 -11.45 -12.73
CA VAL A 133 28.08 -11.46 -11.91
C VAL A 133 28.88 -10.19 -12.17
N ILE A 134 29.19 -9.47 -11.12
CA ILE A 134 30.09 -8.32 -11.12
C ILE A 134 31.24 -8.66 -10.18
N SER A 135 32.36 -9.08 -10.72
CA SER A 135 33.58 -9.40 -9.97
C SER A 135 34.60 -8.25 -9.96
N ASP A 136 34.47 -7.30 -10.89
CA ASP A 136 35.39 -6.18 -11.06
C ASP A 136 34.66 -5.00 -11.70
N LEU A 137 34.49 -3.92 -10.95
CA LEU A 137 33.85 -2.69 -11.44
C LEU A 137 34.68 -1.98 -12.53
N GLN A 138 36.02 -2.01 -12.49
CA GLN A 138 36.85 -1.37 -13.49
C GLN A 138 36.69 -2.05 -14.86
N ARG A 139 36.50 -3.37 -14.84
CA ARG A 139 36.17 -4.12 -16.06
C ARG A 139 34.75 -3.82 -16.54
N LEU A 140 33.81 -3.70 -15.62
CA LEU A 140 32.41 -3.34 -15.94
C LEU A 140 32.33 -1.96 -16.57
N GLU A 141 33.05 -0.97 -16.06
CA GLU A 141 33.07 0.41 -16.53
C GLU A 141 33.48 0.52 -18.01
N LYS A 142 34.40 -0.32 -18.48
CA LYS A 142 34.81 -0.35 -19.88
C LYS A 142 33.71 -0.82 -20.83
N ILE A 143 32.73 -1.60 -20.36
CA ILE A 143 31.71 -2.24 -21.20
C ILE A 143 30.32 -1.60 -20.94
N TYR A 144 30.04 -1.27 -19.69
CA TYR A 144 28.77 -0.73 -19.22
C TYR A 144 29.02 0.41 -18.22
N PRO A 145 29.46 1.59 -18.69
CA PRO A 145 29.87 2.71 -17.80
C PRO A 145 28.75 3.20 -16.89
N ASP A 146 27.51 3.31 -17.38
CA ASP A 146 26.37 3.76 -16.57
C ASP A 146 26.04 2.80 -15.44
N GLU A 147 26.14 1.49 -15.69
CA GLU A 147 25.92 0.46 -14.67
C GLU A 147 27.05 0.50 -13.62
N ALA A 148 28.30 0.64 -14.05
CA ALA A 148 29.45 0.72 -13.14
C ALA A 148 29.38 1.98 -12.26
N ALA A 149 29.08 3.13 -12.85
CA ALA A 149 28.91 4.39 -12.11
C ALA A 149 27.78 4.31 -11.09
N PHE A 150 26.69 3.61 -11.42
CA PHE A 150 25.60 3.36 -10.48
C PHE A 150 26.09 2.57 -9.26
N PHE A 151 26.70 1.41 -9.44
CA PHE A 151 27.17 0.58 -8.31
C PHE A 151 28.24 1.29 -7.48
N GLN A 152 29.12 2.05 -8.13
CA GLN A 152 30.15 2.85 -7.44
C GLN A 152 29.50 3.93 -6.54
N ALA A 153 28.47 4.62 -7.02
CA ALA A 153 27.76 5.64 -6.25
C ALA A 153 27.09 5.09 -4.98
N TYR A 154 26.71 3.81 -4.99
CA TYR A 154 26.08 3.13 -3.85
C TYR A 154 27.04 2.22 -3.05
N GLY A 155 28.35 2.33 -3.33
CA GLY A 155 29.40 1.65 -2.56
C GLY A 155 29.43 0.12 -2.75
N VAL A 156 28.83 -0.40 -3.83
CA VAL A 156 28.85 -1.82 -4.18
C VAL A 156 30.07 -2.07 -5.06
N THR A 157 30.97 -2.98 -4.65
CA THR A 157 32.20 -3.29 -5.37
C THR A 157 32.08 -4.57 -6.20
N THR A 158 31.38 -5.54 -5.68
CA THR A 158 31.09 -6.81 -6.33
C THR A 158 29.63 -7.20 -6.11
N LEU A 159 29.05 -7.97 -7.03
CA LEU A 159 27.65 -8.37 -6.93
C LEU A 159 27.42 -9.71 -7.61
N LEU A 160 26.59 -10.52 -7.00
CA LEU A 160 26.08 -11.76 -7.59
C LEU A 160 24.55 -11.74 -7.53
N ALA A 161 23.88 -11.94 -8.67
CA ALA A 161 22.42 -11.97 -8.73
C ALA A 161 21.91 -13.14 -9.58
N ALA A 162 20.85 -13.78 -9.07
CA ALA A 162 20.11 -14.81 -9.78
C ALA A 162 18.73 -14.29 -10.20
N PRO A 163 18.31 -14.47 -11.45
CA PRO A 163 17.00 -14.06 -11.91
C PRO A 163 15.90 -14.99 -11.41
N PHE A 164 14.70 -14.44 -11.30
CA PHE A 164 13.45 -15.20 -11.18
C PHE A 164 12.40 -14.67 -12.13
N SER A 165 11.59 -15.57 -12.66
CA SER A 165 10.44 -15.20 -13.49
C SER A 165 9.33 -16.20 -13.34
N LYS A 166 8.18 -15.79 -12.79
CA LYS A 166 6.98 -16.60 -12.68
C LYS A 166 5.73 -15.74 -12.76
N ARG A 167 4.93 -15.96 -13.79
CA ARG A 167 3.73 -15.17 -14.08
C ARG A 167 4.05 -13.68 -14.17
N ILE A 168 3.52 -12.87 -13.25
CA ILE A 168 3.73 -11.41 -13.19
C ILE A 168 4.96 -11.00 -12.37
N ASN A 169 5.57 -11.93 -11.63
CA ASN A 169 6.74 -11.64 -10.80
C ASN A 169 8.00 -11.94 -11.60
N GLN A 170 8.75 -10.89 -11.90
CA GLN A 170 10.05 -10.96 -12.58
C GLN A 170 11.05 -10.11 -11.81
N GLY A 171 12.28 -10.59 -11.69
CA GLY A 171 13.30 -9.85 -10.97
C GLY A 171 14.53 -10.66 -10.67
N PHE A 172 15.24 -10.25 -9.63
CA PHE A 172 16.48 -10.84 -9.19
C PHE A 172 16.53 -10.92 -7.66
N ILE A 173 17.11 -12.01 -7.16
CA ILE A 173 17.71 -12.01 -5.83
C ILE A 173 19.19 -11.70 -5.99
N ALA A 174 19.71 -10.73 -5.24
CA ALA A 174 21.08 -10.26 -5.34
C ALA A 174 21.77 -10.26 -3.99
N VAL A 175 23.08 -10.45 -3.98
CA VAL A 175 23.95 -10.25 -2.82
C VAL A 175 25.09 -9.31 -3.21
N ASP A 176 25.35 -8.32 -2.35
CA ASP A 176 26.39 -7.31 -2.53
C ASP A 176 27.64 -7.70 -1.76
N ASP A 177 28.79 -7.49 -2.38
CA ASP A 177 30.12 -7.71 -1.83
C ASP A 177 30.31 -9.12 -1.22
N PRO A 178 29.96 -10.20 -1.97
CA PRO A 178 30.18 -11.54 -1.49
C PRO A 178 31.69 -11.81 -1.29
N THR A 179 32.05 -12.42 -0.16
CA THR A 179 33.43 -12.80 0.17
C THR A 179 33.70 -14.27 -0.04
N ARG A 180 32.64 -15.06 -0.29
CA ARG A 180 32.70 -16.49 -0.57
C ARG A 180 31.83 -16.82 -1.78
N TYR A 181 32.21 -17.81 -2.56
CA TYR A 181 31.45 -18.30 -3.72
C TYR A 181 31.04 -17.17 -4.70
N THR A 182 31.98 -16.26 -4.94
CA THR A 182 31.73 -14.98 -5.65
C THR A 182 31.27 -15.13 -7.10
N ASP A 183 31.43 -16.30 -7.67
CA ASP A 183 31.06 -16.67 -9.05
C ASP A 183 30.10 -17.87 -9.14
N ASP A 184 29.73 -18.47 -8.01
CA ASP A 184 28.79 -19.59 -7.94
C ASP A 184 27.39 -19.13 -7.49
N PRO A 185 26.41 -19.01 -8.43
CA PRO A 185 25.06 -18.54 -8.12
C PRO A 185 24.08 -19.65 -7.70
N VAL A 186 24.53 -20.89 -7.51
CA VAL A 186 23.61 -22.04 -7.34
C VAL A 186 22.68 -21.84 -6.16
N PHE A 187 23.19 -21.37 -5.02
CA PHE A 187 22.36 -21.12 -3.85
C PHE A 187 21.35 -19.98 -4.10
N LEU A 188 21.74 -18.90 -4.81
CA LEU A 188 20.81 -17.81 -5.15
C LEU A 188 19.72 -18.27 -6.10
N PHE A 189 19.98 -19.17 -7.03
CA PHE A 189 18.93 -19.75 -7.87
C PHE A 189 17.90 -20.50 -7.03
N ILE A 190 18.32 -21.29 -6.05
CA ILE A 190 17.39 -22.01 -5.17
C ILE A 190 16.60 -21.02 -4.32
N ALA A 191 17.27 -20.04 -3.72
CA ALA A 191 16.61 -18.98 -2.94
C ALA A 191 15.63 -18.17 -3.82
N SER A 192 15.95 -17.91 -5.09
CA SER A 192 15.08 -17.17 -6.02
C SER A 192 13.75 -17.91 -6.30
N TYR A 193 13.79 -19.24 -6.38
CA TYR A 193 12.57 -20.05 -6.52
C TYR A 193 11.70 -19.95 -5.27
N ALA A 194 12.29 -20.01 -4.06
CA ALA A 194 11.54 -19.86 -2.82
C ALA A 194 10.95 -18.45 -2.70
N VAL A 195 11.73 -17.41 -2.95
CA VAL A 195 11.26 -16.02 -2.93
C VAL A 195 10.09 -15.79 -3.90
N VAL A 196 10.17 -16.29 -5.13
CA VAL A 196 9.07 -16.08 -6.10
C VAL A 196 7.80 -16.85 -5.71
N LEU A 197 7.91 -17.97 -4.99
CA LEU A 197 6.75 -18.67 -4.44
C LEU A 197 6.07 -17.85 -3.36
N GLU A 198 6.83 -17.31 -2.42
CA GLU A 198 6.32 -16.46 -1.34
C GLU A 198 5.72 -15.16 -1.89
N LEU A 199 6.36 -14.51 -2.86
CA LEU A 199 5.78 -13.34 -3.55
C LEU A 199 4.44 -13.65 -4.22
N ASN A 200 4.28 -14.85 -4.80
CA ASN A 200 3.00 -15.26 -5.36
C ASN A 200 1.96 -15.53 -4.26
N GLU A 201 2.36 -16.14 -3.15
CA GLU A 201 1.45 -16.41 -2.01
C GLU A 201 0.94 -15.09 -1.42
N ILE A 202 1.81 -14.12 -1.14
CA ILE A 202 1.43 -12.78 -0.67
C ILE A 202 0.38 -12.16 -1.61
N LYS A 203 0.62 -12.16 -2.92
CA LYS A 203 -0.31 -11.60 -3.89
C LYS A 203 -1.63 -12.39 -3.98
N GLN A 204 -1.58 -13.70 -3.81
CA GLN A 204 -2.77 -14.55 -3.83
C GLN A 204 -3.61 -14.34 -2.56
N GLN A 205 -3.01 -14.27 -1.40
CA GLN A 205 -3.70 -13.98 -0.13
C GLN A 205 -4.35 -12.60 -0.17
N GLN A 206 -3.64 -11.57 -0.64
CA GLN A 206 -4.19 -10.24 -0.86
C GLN A 206 -5.39 -10.27 -1.81
N SER A 207 -5.32 -11.04 -2.91
CA SER A 207 -6.42 -11.19 -3.87
C SER A 207 -7.62 -11.92 -3.27
N ILE A 208 -7.43 -12.92 -2.41
CA ILE A 208 -8.51 -13.67 -1.74
C ILE A 208 -9.20 -12.79 -0.69
N LEU A 209 -8.44 -12.07 0.13
CA LEU A 209 -8.99 -11.11 1.10
C LEU A 209 -9.83 -10.03 0.40
N ALA A 210 -9.36 -9.57 -0.74
CA ALA A 210 -10.04 -8.62 -1.58
C ALA A 210 -11.34 -9.19 -2.17
N ALA A 211 -11.31 -10.40 -2.72
CA ALA A 211 -12.48 -11.05 -3.35
C ALA A 211 -13.64 -11.37 -2.39
N THR A 212 -13.35 -11.59 -1.11
CA THR A 212 -14.36 -11.91 -0.09
C THR A 212 -15.32 -10.73 0.18
N LYS A 213 -14.92 -9.51 -0.14
CA LYS A 213 -15.71 -8.29 0.07
C LYS A 213 -16.46 -7.79 -1.19
N ALA A 214 -16.18 -8.31 -2.37
CA ALA A 214 -16.55 -7.71 -3.67
C ALA A 214 -17.82 -8.23 -4.35
N SER A 215 -18.69 -9.01 -3.71
CA SER A 215 -19.71 -9.80 -4.41
C SER A 215 -20.96 -9.05 -4.92
N LYS A 216 -21.00 -7.71 -4.97
CA LYS A 216 -22.22 -6.95 -5.28
C LYS A 216 -22.17 -5.94 -6.45
N TYR A 217 -21.00 -5.70 -7.07
CA TYR A 217 -20.85 -4.57 -8.00
C TYR A 217 -20.52 -5.01 -9.42
N ASN A 218 -20.93 -4.16 -10.40
CA ASN A 218 -20.61 -4.33 -11.81
C ASN A 218 -19.07 -4.19 -12.01
N PRO A 219 -18.40 -4.97 -12.86
CA PRO A 219 -16.94 -4.94 -13.03
C PRO A 219 -16.35 -3.57 -13.42
N GLU A 220 -17.16 -2.69 -14.01
CA GLU A 220 -16.75 -1.35 -14.42
C GLU A 220 -17.01 -0.28 -13.35
N ASP A 221 -17.78 -0.59 -12.31
CA ASP A 221 -18.12 0.34 -11.24
C ASP A 221 -17.10 0.26 -10.12
N ILE A 222 -16.53 1.41 -9.75
CA ILE A 222 -15.58 1.56 -8.66
C ILE A 222 -16.22 2.45 -7.61
N HIS A 223 -16.32 1.94 -6.38
CA HIS A 223 -16.78 2.73 -5.26
C HIS A 223 -15.61 3.16 -4.40
N ILE A 224 -15.52 4.45 -4.11
CA ILE A 224 -14.41 5.03 -3.35
C ILE A 224 -14.98 5.85 -2.21
N ASN A 225 -14.59 5.50 -1.00
CA ASN A 225 -14.95 6.23 0.20
C ASN A 225 -13.73 6.98 0.73
N PHE A 226 -13.89 8.25 1.04
CA PHE A 226 -12.84 9.13 1.57
C PHE A 226 -13.18 9.69 2.95
N PHE A 227 -14.45 9.69 3.34
CA PHE A 227 -14.86 10.12 4.66
C PHE A 227 -14.43 9.12 5.75
N GLY A 228 -13.55 9.56 6.67
CA GLY A 228 -12.98 8.73 7.72
C GLY A 228 -11.78 7.88 7.30
N GLY A 229 -11.37 7.95 6.02
CA GLY A 229 -10.24 7.22 5.45
C GLY A 229 -10.48 6.79 4.02
N MET A 230 -9.44 6.27 3.38
CA MET A 230 -9.56 5.77 2.00
C MET A 230 -9.99 4.31 1.98
N GLU A 231 -11.06 4.01 1.26
CA GLU A 231 -11.48 2.66 0.92
C GLU A 231 -11.88 2.61 -0.56
N ILE A 232 -11.33 1.66 -1.31
CA ILE A 232 -11.59 1.48 -2.74
C ILE A 232 -12.15 0.09 -2.95
N ILE A 233 -13.35 0.03 -3.52
CA ILE A 233 -14.08 -1.22 -3.77
C ILE A 233 -14.16 -1.41 -5.28
N GLY A 234 -13.45 -2.42 -5.77
CA GLY A 234 -13.45 -2.83 -7.18
C GLY A 234 -14.06 -4.21 -7.38
N SER A 235 -14.08 -4.68 -8.61
CA SER A 235 -14.67 -5.97 -9.00
C SER A 235 -13.97 -7.19 -8.37
N LYS A 236 -12.70 -7.06 -8.01
CA LYS A 236 -11.90 -8.16 -7.43
C LYS A 236 -11.65 -7.99 -5.94
N GLY A 237 -12.17 -6.91 -5.32
CA GLY A 237 -12.06 -6.74 -3.89
C GLY A 237 -12.00 -5.30 -3.40
N THR A 238 -11.62 -5.16 -2.13
CA THR A 238 -11.52 -3.88 -1.43
C THR A 238 -10.07 -3.63 -1.01
N LEU A 239 -9.62 -2.40 -1.17
CA LEU A 239 -8.33 -1.89 -0.72
C LEU A 239 -8.59 -0.74 0.25
N THR A 240 -7.95 -0.78 1.41
CA THR A 240 -8.04 0.29 2.41
C THR A 240 -6.81 1.20 2.35
N GLY A 241 -6.89 2.37 2.99
CA GLY A 241 -5.74 3.26 3.10
C GLY A 241 -4.54 2.64 3.81
N GLU A 242 -4.75 1.66 4.67
CA GLU A 242 -3.69 0.93 5.39
C GLU A 242 -2.91 -0.01 4.47
N ASP A 243 -3.55 -0.52 3.41
CA ASP A 243 -2.91 -1.37 2.41
C ASP A 243 -1.95 -0.57 1.52
N ILE A 244 -2.15 0.75 1.41
CA ILE A 244 -1.28 1.67 0.68
C ILE A 244 -0.19 2.18 1.62
N LYS A 245 0.87 1.39 1.82
CA LYS A 245 1.91 1.69 2.82
C LYS A 245 2.67 2.99 2.56
N ALA A 246 2.85 3.38 1.29
CA ALA A 246 3.60 4.57 0.92
C ALA A 246 2.73 5.82 0.90
N ASP A 247 3.07 6.83 1.71
CA ASP A 247 2.33 8.09 1.81
C ASP A 247 2.22 8.82 0.46
N GLN A 248 3.28 8.82 -0.32
CA GLN A 248 3.29 9.42 -1.66
C GLN A 248 2.30 8.73 -2.62
N CYS A 249 2.16 7.40 -2.56
CA CYS A 249 1.18 6.68 -3.37
C CYS A 249 -0.25 6.99 -2.91
N TYR A 250 -0.46 7.07 -1.59
CA TYR A 250 -1.75 7.45 -1.00
C TYR A 250 -2.15 8.87 -1.42
N LEU A 251 -1.23 9.81 -1.30
CA LEU A 251 -1.45 11.23 -1.64
C LEU A 251 -1.71 11.43 -3.13
N LEU A 252 -0.92 10.78 -4.00
CA LEU A 252 -1.13 10.82 -5.44
C LEU A 252 -2.51 10.29 -5.83
N LEU A 253 -2.90 9.14 -5.29
CA LEU A 253 -4.20 8.53 -5.58
C LEU A 253 -5.34 9.42 -5.10
N ALA A 254 -5.25 9.95 -3.87
CA ALA A 254 -6.21 10.88 -3.31
C ALA A 254 -6.40 12.11 -4.19
N TYR A 255 -5.29 12.74 -4.61
CA TYR A 255 -5.33 13.93 -5.47
C TYR A 255 -5.95 13.65 -6.84
N LEU A 256 -5.57 12.54 -7.48
CA LEU A 256 -6.11 12.15 -8.77
C LEU A 256 -7.61 11.82 -8.70
N ILE A 257 -8.08 11.15 -7.66
CA ILE A 257 -9.50 10.80 -7.50
C ILE A 257 -10.34 12.04 -7.19
N LEU A 258 -9.90 12.89 -6.26
CA LEU A 258 -10.60 14.16 -5.98
C LEU A 258 -10.70 15.08 -7.19
N ASN A 259 -9.83 14.86 -8.17
CA ASN A 259 -9.82 15.60 -9.43
C ASN A 259 -9.98 14.67 -10.65
N HIS A 260 -10.74 13.60 -10.54
CA HIS A 260 -10.81 12.51 -11.53
C HIS A 260 -11.22 12.95 -12.95
N LYS A 261 -11.78 14.15 -13.09
CA LYS A 261 -12.16 14.75 -14.40
C LYS A 261 -11.03 15.56 -15.04
N LYS A 262 -9.85 15.66 -14.42
CA LYS A 262 -8.74 16.50 -14.88
C LYS A 262 -7.50 15.66 -15.19
N ASN A 263 -6.64 16.24 -16.05
CA ASN A 263 -5.31 15.70 -16.38
C ASN A 263 -4.25 16.56 -15.71
N PHE A 264 -3.18 15.95 -15.21
CA PHE A 264 -2.12 16.66 -14.50
C PHE A 264 -0.77 16.38 -15.14
N SER A 265 0.04 17.43 -15.28
CA SER A 265 1.44 17.29 -15.69
C SER A 265 2.27 16.60 -14.61
N VAL A 266 3.38 16.01 -15.01
CA VAL A 266 4.34 15.43 -14.09
C VAL A 266 4.82 16.46 -13.06
N ASP A 267 5.10 17.70 -13.50
CA ASP A 267 5.60 18.76 -12.62
C ASP A 267 4.55 19.12 -11.54
N THR A 268 3.29 19.27 -11.94
CA THR A 268 2.19 19.52 -10.98
C THR A 268 2.06 18.40 -9.95
N LEU A 269 2.16 17.13 -10.40
CA LEU A 269 2.08 16.00 -9.48
C LEU A 269 3.31 15.90 -8.57
N ALA A 270 4.50 16.24 -9.07
CA ALA A 270 5.71 16.27 -8.27
C ALA A 270 5.63 17.30 -7.13
N GLU A 271 5.09 18.49 -7.42
CA GLU A 271 4.85 19.52 -6.40
C GLU A 271 3.86 19.08 -5.31
N ILE A 272 2.85 18.29 -5.68
CA ILE A 272 1.87 17.76 -4.72
C ILE A 272 2.46 16.65 -3.84
N ILE A 273 3.29 15.77 -4.43
CA ILE A 273 3.78 14.57 -3.75
C ILE A 273 5.05 14.84 -2.95
N CYS A 274 5.89 15.79 -3.41
CA CYS A 274 7.18 16.12 -2.83
C CYS A 274 7.37 17.64 -2.79
N PRO A 275 6.55 18.40 -2.03
CA PRO A 275 6.51 19.85 -2.09
C PRO A 275 7.80 20.56 -1.59
N TYR A 276 8.67 19.84 -0.88
CA TYR A 276 9.88 20.39 -0.26
C TYR A 276 11.19 19.84 -0.84
N ASP A 277 11.10 18.94 -1.82
CA ASP A 277 12.28 18.30 -2.40
C ASP A 277 12.70 19.00 -3.70
N GLU A 278 13.95 19.43 -3.79
CA GLU A 278 14.57 19.76 -5.08
C GLU A 278 14.84 18.45 -5.83
N LEU A 279 13.90 18.10 -6.74
CA LEU A 279 13.98 16.86 -7.49
C LEU A 279 14.87 17.02 -8.72
N ASP A 280 15.96 16.25 -8.79
CA ASP A 280 16.82 16.18 -9.99
C ASP A 280 16.03 15.74 -11.24
N SER A 281 14.93 14.98 -11.05
CA SER A 281 14.07 14.51 -12.13
C SER A 281 12.65 14.22 -11.64
N PRO A 282 11.74 15.22 -11.67
CA PRO A 282 10.33 15.05 -11.31
C PRO A 282 9.66 13.89 -12.07
N TYR A 283 10.00 13.74 -13.35
CA TYR A 283 9.48 12.68 -14.20
C TYR A 283 9.77 11.27 -13.67
N LYS A 284 11.00 11.03 -13.18
CA LYS A 284 11.37 9.71 -12.65
C LYS A 284 10.64 9.41 -11.34
N VAL A 285 10.53 10.41 -10.47
CA VAL A 285 9.87 10.27 -9.17
C VAL A 285 8.38 9.96 -9.35
N VAL A 286 7.67 10.75 -10.15
CA VAL A 286 6.23 10.56 -10.38
C VAL A 286 5.95 9.21 -11.06
N ASN A 287 6.74 8.83 -12.08
CA ASN A 287 6.57 7.53 -12.73
C ASN A 287 6.76 6.36 -11.77
N ASN A 288 7.72 6.46 -10.86
CA ASN A 288 7.96 5.46 -9.84
C ASN A 288 6.74 5.32 -8.91
N ILE A 289 6.23 6.44 -8.42
CA ILE A 289 5.06 6.45 -7.52
C ILE A 289 3.84 5.89 -8.24
N VAL A 290 3.61 6.28 -9.51
CA VAL A 290 2.54 5.72 -10.34
C VAL A 290 2.69 4.22 -10.54
N TYR A 291 3.91 3.74 -10.78
CA TYR A 291 4.17 2.30 -10.89
C TYR A 291 3.83 1.54 -9.61
N ARG A 292 4.33 2.03 -8.47
CA ARG A 292 4.02 1.43 -7.14
C ARG A 292 2.51 1.43 -6.88
N LEU A 293 1.84 2.53 -7.19
CA LEU A 293 0.40 2.67 -7.06
C LEU A 293 -0.34 1.66 -7.94
N ARG A 294 0.00 1.53 -9.22
CA ARG A 294 -0.61 0.54 -10.11
C ARG A 294 -0.43 -0.89 -9.61
N ARG A 295 0.75 -1.19 -9.08
CA ARG A 295 1.03 -2.49 -8.46
C ARG A 295 0.13 -2.75 -7.25
N THR A 296 -0.05 -1.78 -6.37
CA THR A 296 -0.97 -1.89 -5.23
C THR A 296 -2.41 -2.07 -5.72
N LEU A 297 -2.85 -1.28 -6.69
CA LEU A 297 -4.19 -1.36 -7.26
C LEU A 297 -4.44 -2.66 -8.06
N SER A 298 -3.41 -3.30 -8.57
CA SER A 298 -3.53 -4.56 -9.32
C SER A 298 -4.13 -5.71 -8.49
N VAL A 299 -3.97 -5.66 -7.17
CA VAL A 299 -4.53 -6.63 -6.22
C VAL A 299 -6.05 -6.70 -6.32
N ILE A 300 -6.68 -5.54 -6.53
CA ILE A 300 -8.14 -5.42 -6.69
C ILE A 300 -8.57 -5.29 -8.17
N GLY A 301 -7.63 -5.54 -9.11
CA GLY A 301 -7.89 -5.51 -10.55
C GLY A 301 -7.96 -4.13 -11.16
N LEU A 302 -7.42 -3.11 -10.49
CA LEU A 302 -7.44 -1.70 -10.89
C LEU A 302 -6.07 -1.17 -11.33
N ASP A 303 -5.18 -2.02 -11.85
CA ASP A 303 -3.87 -1.65 -12.37
C ASP A 303 -3.92 -0.56 -13.47
N LYS A 304 -5.05 -0.46 -14.18
CA LYS A 304 -5.29 0.55 -15.23
C LYS A 304 -6.10 1.75 -14.78
N LEU A 305 -6.36 1.92 -13.47
CA LEU A 305 -7.12 3.06 -12.95
C LEU A 305 -6.40 4.39 -13.22
N VAL A 306 -5.08 4.41 -13.04
CA VAL A 306 -4.26 5.59 -13.35
C VAL A 306 -3.58 5.37 -14.70
N ILE A 307 -3.85 6.23 -15.68
CA ILE A 307 -3.23 6.17 -17.00
C ILE A 307 -2.34 7.39 -17.23
N GLY A 308 -1.25 7.18 -17.97
CA GLY A 308 -0.32 8.22 -18.39
C GLY A 308 -0.31 8.35 -19.91
N LYS A 309 -0.33 9.58 -20.42
CA LYS A 309 -0.22 9.87 -21.85
C LYS A 309 0.49 11.21 -22.03
N ASN A 310 1.53 11.24 -22.88
CA ASN A 310 2.26 12.46 -23.24
C ASN A 310 2.75 13.30 -22.05
N GLY A 311 3.30 12.64 -21.01
CA GLY A 311 3.82 13.33 -19.84
C GLY A 311 2.74 13.88 -18.88
N THR A 312 1.50 13.44 -19.02
CA THR A 312 0.39 13.75 -18.09
C THR A 312 -0.18 12.47 -17.51
N PHE A 313 -0.76 12.57 -16.33
CA PHE A 313 -1.48 11.48 -15.66
C PHE A 313 -2.92 11.88 -15.35
N GLN A 314 -3.81 10.90 -15.43
CA GLN A 314 -5.22 11.05 -15.15
C GLN A 314 -5.83 9.73 -14.67
N ILE A 315 -7.03 9.82 -14.13
CA ILE A 315 -7.87 8.66 -13.88
C ILE A 315 -8.47 8.19 -15.23
N ASN A 316 -8.50 6.89 -15.43
CA ASN A 316 -9.00 6.27 -16.65
C ASN A 316 -10.52 6.38 -16.73
N SER A 317 -11.01 7.08 -17.74
CA SER A 317 -12.45 7.32 -17.98
C SER A 317 -13.25 6.07 -18.35
N ASN A 318 -12.59 4.92 -18.57
CA ASN A 318 -13.30 3.65 -18.81
C ASN A 318 -13.93 3.06 -17.51
N PHE A 319 -13.57 3.60 -16.35
CA PHE A 319 -14.16 3.22 -15.09
C PHE A 319 -15.24 4.20 -14.65
N ASN A 320 -16.39 3.71 -14.19
CA ASN A 320 -17.42 4.50 -13.54
C ASN A 320 -17.05 4.67 -12.07
N ILE A 321 -16.63 5.87 -11.69
CA ILE A 321 -16.21 6.15 -10.32
C ILE A 321 -17.38 6.75 -9.55
N HIS A 322 -17.70 6.11 -8.42
CA HIS A 322 -18.71 6.56 -7.47
C HIS A 322 -18.03 6.87 -6.14
N THR A 323 -17.97 8.14 -5.78
CA THR A 323 -17.37 8.55 -4.51
C THR A 323 -18.42 8.83 -3.44
N ASP A 324 -18.05 8.71 -2.17
CA ASP A 324 -18.92 9.09 -1.06
C ASP A 324 -19.12 10.60 -1.00
N PHE A 325 -18.09 11.38 -1.32
CA PHE A 325 -18.19 12.85 -1.29
C PHE A 325 -19.06 13.41 -2.43
N ASP A 326 -19.02 12.86 -3.66
CA ASP A 326 -19.94 13.28 -4.73
C ASP A 326 -21.39 12.95 -4.37
N ARG A 327 -21.64 11.73 -3.87
CA ARG A 327 -22.98 11.32 -3.42
C ARG A 327 -23.50 12.17 -2.26
N PHE A 328 -22.61 12.56 -1.36
CA PHE A 328 -22.93 13.45 -0.24
C PHE A 328 -23.31 14.85 -0.75
N GLU A 329 -22.53 15.42 -1.67
CA GLU A 329 -22.87 16.71 -2.30
C GLU A 329 -24.20 16.67 -3.04
N ASP A 330 -24.43 15.62 -3.83
CA ASP A 330 -25.69 15.43 -4.55
C ASP A 330 -26.88 15.38 -3.61
N ALA A 331 -26.78 14.65 -2.50
CA ALA A 331 -27.81 14.59 -1.47
C ALA A 331 -28.04 15.98 -0.83
N CYS A 332 -26.96 16.73 -0.55
CA CYS A 332 -27.07 18.09 -0.01
C CYS A 332 -27.71 19.07 -0.99
N ILE A 333 -27.46 18.93 -2.29
CA ILE A 333 -28.08 19.75 -3.34
C ILE A 333 -29.57 19.41 -3.43
N GLN A 334 -29.93 18.13 -3.47
CA GLN A 334 -31.33 17.67 -3.53
C GLN A 334 -32.13 18.13 -2.32
N LEU A 335 -31.56 18.12 -1.13
CA LEU A 335 -32.22 18.60 0.11
C LEU A 335 -32.66 20.07 0.05
N LYS A 336 -32.03 20.90 -0.81
CA LYS A 336 -32.40 22.31 -0.95
C LYS A 336 -33.72 22.49 -1.72
N THR A 337 -34.06 21.56 -2.58
CA THR A 337 -35.22 21.66 -3.51
C THR A 337 -36.29 20.60 -3.26
N GLU A 338 -36.01 19.58 -2.45
CA GLU A 338 -36.98 18.50 -2.16
C GLU A 338 -38.05 18.97 -1.20
N GLU A 339 -39.32 18.89 -1.62
CA GLU A 339 -40.50 19.27 -0.84
C GLU A 339 -41.19 18.06 -0.19
N ASN A 340 -41.03 16.86 -0.75
CA ASN A 340 -41.65 15.65 -0.22
C ASN A 340 -41.02 15.27 1.16
N PRO A 341 -41.80 15.20 2.25
CA PRO A 341 -41.27 14.95 3.58
C PRO A 341 -40.54 13.60 3.71
N ASP A 342 -41.06 12.53 3.08
CA ASP A 342 -40.47 11.20 3.16
C ASP A 342 -39.14 11.15 2.40
N MET A 343 -39.08 11.78 1.24
CA MET A 343 -37.82 11.87 0.47
C MET A 343 -36.80 12.73 1.21
N ARG A 344 -37.20 13.86 1.77
CA ARG A 344 -36.31 14.69 2.62
C ARG A 344 -35.74 13.89 3.79
N HIS A 345 -36.59 13.11 4.45
CA HIS A 345 -36.16 12.26 5.56
C HIS A 345 -35.10 11.24 5.10
N SER A 346 -35.34 10.58 3.97
CA SER A 346 -34.40 9.59 3.38
C SER A 346 -33.08 10.25 2.98
N LEU A 347 -33.14 11.43 2.34
CA LEU A 347 -31.95 12.19 1.93
C LEU A 347 -31.11 12.66 3.14
N TYR A 348 -31.76 13.19 4.19
CA TYR A 348 -31.06 13.55 5.43
C TYR A 348 -30.35 12.35 6.05
N HIS A 349 -31.09 11.25 6.19
CA HIS A 349 -30.53 10.01 6.77
C HIS A 349 -29.33 9.53 5.95
N SER A 350 -29.46 9.46 4.63
CA SER A 350 -28.41 9.03 3.73
C SER A 350 -27.18 9.94 3.80
N ALA A 351 -27.38 11.28 3.78
CA ALA A 351 -26.28 12.23 3.86
C ALA A 351 -25.52 12.12 5.19
N VAL A 352 -26.24 12.07 6.31
CA VAL A 352 -25.61 11.94 7.65
C VAL A 352 -24.85 10.61 7.76
N ASP A 353 -25.39 9.52 7.20
CA ASP A 353 -24.74 8.20 7.25
C ASP A 353 -23.51 8.07 6.34
N MET A 354 -23.42 8.83 5.25
CA MET A 354 -22.26 8.84 4.37
C MET A 354 -21.03 9.47 5.02
N TYR A 355 -21.19 10.49 5.87
CA TYR A 355 -20.08 11.17 6.51
C TYR A 355 -19.55 10.38 7.72
N LYS A 356 -18.50 9.60 7.52
CA LYS A 356 -17.90 8.75 8.57
C LYS A 356 -16.76 9.43 9.34
N GLY A 357 -16.35 10.63 8.93
CA GLY A 357 -15.24 11.37 9.54
C GLY A 357 -14.63 12.37 8.59
N GLN A 358 -13.52 12.96 9.01
CA GLN A 358 -12.76 13.88 8.17
C GLN A 358 -12.37 13.23 6.84
N LEU A 359 -12.30 14.06 5.80
CA LEU A 359 -11.84 13.64 4.49
C LEU A 359 -10.35 13.25 4.57
N LEU A 360 -10.03 11.99 4.31
CA LEU A 360 -8.67 11.47 4.24
C LEU A 360 -7.77 11.87 5.44
N PRO A 361 -8.07 11.47 6.66
CA PRO A 361 -7.40 11.95 7.89
C PRO A 361 -5.88 11.71 7.87
N ARG A 362 -5.37 10.72 7.11
CA ARG A 362 -3.94 10.46 6.96
C ARG A 362 -3.19 11.61 6.29
N CYS A 363 -3.86 12.44 5.50
CA CYS A 363 -3.31 13.57 4.76
C CYS A 363 -3.82 14.92 5.30
N GLU A 364 -4.25 15.02 6.55
CA GLU A 364 -4.84 16.22 7.15
C GLU A 364 -3.92 17.46 7.12
N HIS A 365 -2.59 17.24 7.02
CA HIS A 365 -1.60 18.33 6.98
C HIS A 365 -1.45 18.97 5.60
N GLU A 366 -2.03 18.38 4.55
CA GLU A 366 -1.96 18.90 3.20
C GLU A 366 -2.89 20.11 3.02
N LEU A 367 -2.33 21.29 2.72
CA LEU A 367 -3.10 22.54 2.64
C LEU A 367 -4.26 22.48 1.64
N TRP A 368 -4.06 21.85 0.48
CA TRP A 368 -5.09 21.70 -0.54
C TRP A 368 -6.24 20.79 -0.07
N LEU A 369 -5.95 19.79 0.75
CA LEU A 369 -6.94 18.88 1.32
C LEU A 369 -7.65 19.48 2.54
N MET A 370 -6.93 20.25 3.35
CA MET A 370 -7.47 20.89 4.55
C MET A 370 -8.68 21.77 4.22
N GLN A 371 -8.59 22.61 3.17
CA GLN A 371 -9.70 23.47 2.76
C GLN A 371 -10.93 22.65 2.36
N LEU A 372 -10.73 21.57 1.63
CA LEU A 372 -11.79 20.68 1.18
C LEU A 372 -12.41 19.90 2.35
N SER A 373 -11.58 19.43 3.28
CA SER A 373 -12.04 18.75 4.51
C SER A 373 -12.90 19.67 5.38
N MET A 374 -12.48 20.92 5.56
CA MET A 374 -13.27 21.94 6.29
C MET A 374 -14.60 22.24 5.61
N TYR A 375 -14.62 22.30 4.29
CA TYR A 375 -15.85 22.49 3.51
C TYR A 375 -16.84 21.35 3.79
N TYR A 376 -16.42 20.09 3.63
CA TYR A 376 -17.30 18.93 3.88
C TYR A 376 -17.74 18.82 5.33
N GLN A 377 -16.88 19.12 6.29
CA GLN A 377 -17.23 19.13 7.70
C GLN A 377 -18.31 20.19 7.99
N SER A 378 -18.14 21.41 7.46
CA SER A 378 -19.14 22.46 7.62
C SER A 378 -20.49 22.08 7.00
N LEU A 379 -20.46 21.50 5.80
CA LEU A 379 -21.68 21.03 5.12
C LEU A 379 -22.36 19.90 5.90
N TYR A 380 -21.59 18.94 6.44
CA TYR A 380 -22.09 17.87 7.29
C TYR A 380 -22.78 18.42 8.55
N LEU A 381 -22.16 19.36 9.25
CA LEU A 381 -22.74 19.96 10.46
C LEU A 381 -24.05 20.68 10.13
N GLN A 382 -24.10 21.42 9.00
CA GLN A 382 -25.32 22.09 8.56
C GLN A 382 -26.46 21.10 8.27
N ILE A 383 -26.18 20.03 7.54
CA ILE A 383 -27.16 18.99 7.19
C ILE A 383 -27.62 18.25 8.44
N THR A 384 -26.69 17.93 9.35
CA THR A 384 -27.00 17.25 10.61
C THR A 384 -27.93 18.08 11.49
N LYS A 385 -27.71 19.39 11.59
CA LYS A 385 -28.64 20.29 12.31
C LYS A 385 -30.05 20.22 11.74
N GLY A 386 -30.18 20.25 10.41
CA GLY A 386 -31.46 20.09 9.74
C GLY A 386 -32.13 18.75 10.04
N TYR A 387 -31.36 17.67 10.02
CA TYR A 387 -31.85 16.32 10.35
C TYR A 387 -32.29 16.19 11.81
N VAL A 388 -31.47 16.69 12.74
CA VAL A 388 -31.80 16.69 14.18
C VAL A 388 -33.08 17.49 14.45
N ARG A 389 -33.22 18.65 13.81
CA ARG A 389 -34.47 19.46 13.93
C ARG A 389 -35.70 18.68 13.47
N LEU A 390 -35.60 18.02 12.28
CA LEU A 390 -36.67 17.18 11.76
C LEU A 390 -37.02 16.05 12.75
N LYS A 391 -36.03 15.40 13.34
CA LYS A 391 -36.24 14.34 14.33
C LYS A 391 -36.90 14.84 15.64
N MET A 392 -36.54 16.04 16.07
CA MET A 392 -37.20 16.70 17.21
C MET A 392 -38.68 16.99 16.94
N GLU A 393 -39.01 17.47 15.74
CA GLU A 393 -40.38 17.72 15.28
C GLU A 393 -41.21 16.43 15.23
N CYS A 394 -40.60 15.33 14.75
CA CYS A 394 -41.19 13.98 14.73
C CYS A 394 -41.23 13.31 16.11
N LYS A 395 -40.73 13.95 17.17
CA LYS A 395 -40.62 13.42 18.53
C LYS A 395 -39.73 12.16 18.65
N ASP A 396 -38.86 11.93 17.69
CA ASP A 396 -37.85 10.87 17.72
C ASP A 396 -36.61 11.38 18.48
N TYR A 397 -36.80 11.60 19.79
CA TYR A 397 -35.77 12.20 20.64
C TYR A 397 -34.53 11.32 20.82
N ILE A 398 -34.67 10.00 20.70
CA ILE A 398 -33.55 9.05 20.82
C ILE A 398 -32.60 9.24 19.66
N LEU A 399 -33.13 9.26 18.43
CA LEU A 399 -32.31 9.44 17.26
C LEU A 399 -31.76 10.86 17.14
N ALA A 400 -32.58 11.88 17.54
CA ALA A 400 -32.13 13.27 17.61
C ALA A 400 -30.92 13.43 18.54
N GLN A 401 -30.98 12.87 19.75
CA GLN A 401 -29.88 12.91 20.72
C GLN A 401 -28.62 12.22 20.17
N LYS A 402 -28.78 11.00 19.66
CA LYS A 402 -27.67 10.23 19.12
C LYS A 402 -26.97 11.00 17.99
N THR A 403 -27.75 11.48 17.03
CA THR A 403 -27.22 12.20 15.86
C THR A 403 -26.52 13.50 16.26
N ALA A 404 -27.09 14.26 17.21
CA ALA A 404 -26.47 15.49 17.71
C ALA A 404 -25.13 15.20 18.42
N ILE A 405 -25.08 14.17 19.27
CA ILE A 405 -23.85 13.78 19.99
C ILE A 405 -22.78 13.26 19.01
N ASP A 406 -23.16 12.49 18.00
CA ASP A 406 -22.22 11.99 16.99
C ASP A 406 -21.61 13.14 16.18
N ALA A 407 -22.39 14.17 15.85
CA ALA A 407 -21.88 15.36 15.17
C ALA A 407 -21.00 16.25 16.04
N LEU A 408 -21.27 16.32 17.36
CA LEU A 408 -20.45 17.07 18.31
C LEU A 408 -19.03 16.50 18.48
N ARG A 409 -18.72 15.31 17.97
CA ARG A 409 -17.33 14.81 17.87
C ARG A 409 -16.48 15.65 16.92
N PHE A 410 -17.09 16.27 15.92
CA PHE A 410 -16.40 17.10 14.94
C PHE A 410 -16.37 18.57 15.30
N ASP A 411 -17.40 19.06 15.99
CA ASP A 411 -17.42 20.39 16.60
C ASP A 411 -18.07 20.35 17.99
N PRO A 412 -17.32 20.09 19.06
CA PRO A 412 -17.82 20.02 20.42
C PRO A 412 -18.42 21.33 20.94
N LYS A 413 -18.13 22.46 20.29
CA LYS A 413 -18.57 23.80 20.69
C LYS A 413 -19.79 24.29 19.92
N ASP A 414 -20.33 23.50 18.98
CA ASP A 414 -21.51 23.91 18.22
C ASP A 414 -22.70 24.10 19.15
N SER A 415 -23.16 25.34 19.27
CA SER A 415 -24.20 25.76 20.21
C SER A 415 -25.57 25.14 19.91
N GLU A 416 -25.95 25.01 18.65
CA GLU A 416 -27.25 24.48 18.22
C GLU A 416 -27.34 22.97 18.48
N LEU A 417 -26.30 22.21 18.12
CA LEU A 417 -26.23 20.77 18.35
C LEU A 417 -26.20 20.44 19.86
N ASN A 418 -25.48 21.22 20.68
CA ASN A 418 -25.52 21.09 22.13
C ASN A 418 -26.92 21.34 22.68
N MET A 419 -27.63 22.39 22.19
CA MET A 419 -29.00 22.66 22.55
C MET A 419 -29.92 21.47 22.24
N TYR A 420 -29.87 20.93 21.03
CA TYR A 420 -30.71 19.79 20.63
C TYR A 420 -30.40 18.53 21.47
N ALA A 421 -29.14 18.24 21.75
CA ALA A 421 -28.76 17.12 22.57
C ALA A 421 -29.39 17.22 23.99
N ILE A 422 -29.29 18.39 24.60
CA ILE A 422 -29.87 18.67 25.93
C ILE A 422 -31.40 18.57 25.93
N LEU A 423 -32.06 19.19 24.95
CA LEU A 423 -33.52 19.12 24.80
C LEU A 423 -34.01 17.70 24.60
N ALA A 424 -33.33 16.94 23.74
CA ALA A 424 -33.68 15.56 23.47
C ALA A 424 -33.55 14.66 24.72
N MET A 425 -32.50 14.85 25.53
CA MET A 425 -32.36 14.17 26.84
C MET A 425 -33.52 14.50 27.77
N GLY A 426 -33.87 15.79 27.86
CA GLY A 426 -34.96 16.24 28.72
C GLY A 426 -36.31 15.69 28.29
N PHE A 427 -36.64 15.72 27.02
CA PHE A 427 -37.90 15.20 26.48
C PHE A 427 -38.03 13.66 26.57
N GLN A 428 -36.93 12.94 26.72
CA GLN A 428 -36.91 11.52 27.08
C GLN A 428 -37.14 11.26 28.58
N GLY A 429 -37.30 12.31 29.40
CA GLY A 429 -37.45 12.20 30.84
C GLY A 429 -36.13 12.17 31.62
N ASN A 430 -34.99 12.27 30.98
CA ASN A 430 -33.67 12.23 31.62
C ASN A 430 -33.19 13.62 32.07
N LEU A 431 -34.01 14.30 32.89
CA LEU A 431 -33.75 15.68 33.34
C LEU A 431 -32.42 15.84 34.07
N SER A 432 -32.04 14.87 34.90
CA SER A 432 -30.77 14.90 35.64
C SER A 432 -29.56 14.90 34.67
N MET A 433 -29.59 14.06 33.61
CA MET A 433 -28.56 14.03 32.61
C MET A 433 -28.55 15.33 31.79
N ALA A 434 -29.72 15.84 31.39
CA ALA A 434 -29.84 17.10 30.66
C ALA A 434 -29.25 18.27 31.46
N GLN A 435 -29.50 18.33 32.80
CA GLN A 435 -28.93 19.35 33.68
C GLN A 435 -27.42 19.27 33.79
N THR A 436 -26.86 18.05 33.91
CA THR A 436 -25.42 17.83 33.97
C THR A 436 -24.76 18.27 32.67
N TYR A 437 -25.32 17.84 31.53
CA TYR A 437 -24.81 18.17 30.22
C TYR A 437 -24.92 19.68 29.91
N TYR A 438 -26.07 20.33 30.32
CA TYR A 438 -26.24 21.77 30.20
C TYR A 438 -25.14 22.54 30.94
N THR A 439 -24.83 22.12 32.17
CA THR A 439 -23.78 22.76 32.99
C THR A 439 -22.42 22.69 32.31
N ALA A 440 -22.10 21.54 31.69
CA ALA A 440 -20.86 21.34 30.96
C ALA A 440 -20.81 22.14 29.63
N ALA A 441 -21.93 22.18 28.90
CA ALA A 441 -22.01 22.85 27.60
C ALA A 441 -22.22 24.38 27.70
N LYS A 442 -22.61 24.90 28.88
CA LYS A 442 -22.94 26.32 29.10
C LYS A 442 -21.94 27.32 28.54
N PRO A 443 -20.60 27.10 28.60
CA PRO A 443 -19.63 28.04 28.04
C PRO A 443 -19.69 28.16 26.49
N TYR A 444 -20.31 27.21 25.81
CA TYR A 444 -20.38 27.11 24.35
C TYR A 444 -21.78 27.45 23.80
N LEU A 445 -22.78 27.64 24.70
CA LEU A 445 -24.14 27.94 24.30
C LEU A 445 -24.30 29.44 23.98
N ALA A 446 -24.87 29.75 22.84
CA ALA A 446 -25.38 31.07 22.53
C ALA A 446 -26.54 31.43 23.49
N LEU A 447 -26.70 32.70 23.83
CA LEU A 447 -27.73 33.18 24.77
C LEU A 447 -29.12 32.69 24.38
N GLU A 448 -29.48 32.78 23.09
CA GLU A 448 -30.77 32.33 22.56
C GLU A 448 -31.00 30.83 22.77
N HIS A 449 -29.99 30.00 22.56
CA HIS A 449 -30.08 28.55 22.76
C HIS A 449 -30.19 28.19 24.24
N ALA A 450 -29.45 28.88 25.10
CA ALA A 450 -29.57 28.70 26.54
C ALA A 450 -30.99 29.09 27.08
N GLU A 451 -31.59 30.14 26.53
CA GLU A 451 -32.96 30.54 26.86
C GLU A 451 -34.00 29.51 26.42
N VAL A 452 -33.82 28.92 25.23
CA VAL A 452 -34.69 27.83 24.75
C VAL A 452 -34.62 26.64 25.67
N ILE A 453 -33.44 26.20 26.10
CA ILE A 453 -33.26 25.09 27.03
C ILE A 453 -33.97 25.39 28.37
N LYS A 454 -33.75 26.57 28.97
CA LYS A 454 -34.39 26.98 30.21
C LYS A 454 -35.90 27.00 30.12
N LYS A 455 -36.44 27.52 29.01
CA LYS A 455 -37.88 27.61 28.75
C LYS A 455 -38.55 26.23 28.72
N TYR A 456 -37.95 25.26 28.03
CA TYR A 456 -38.58 23.96 27.81
C TYR A 456 -38.29 22.92 28.90
N LEU A 457 -37.15 22.99 29.57
CA LEU A 457 -36.75 22.01 30.57
C LEU A 457 -36.85 22.57 32.03
N HIS A 458 -37.20 23.85 32.19
CA HIS A 458 -37.24 24.53 33.49
C HIS A 458 -35.94 24.41 34.31
N ILE A 459 -34.80 24.32 33.60
CA ILE A 459 -33.46 24.24 34.19
C ILE A 459 -33.03 25.62 34.68
N LYS A 460 -32.45 25.68 35.90
CA LYS A 460 -31.98 26.93 36.54
C LYS A 460 -30.60 27.38 36.03
#